data_6a86321ba73b7541f5a7cfac46ac7440
#
_entry.id   6a86321ba73b7541f5a7cfac46ac7440
#
_cell.length_a   1.000
_cell.length_b   1.000
_cell.length_c   1.000
_cell.angle_alpha   90.00
_cell.angle_beta   90.00
_cell.angle_gamma   90.00
#
_symmetry.space_group_name_H-M   'P 1'
#
loop_
_entity.id
_entity.type
_entity.pdbx_description
1 polymer ?
#
loop_
_entity_poly.entity_id
_entity_poly.type
_entity_poly.pdbx_seq_one_letter_code
_entity_poly.pdbx_strand_id
1 'polypeptide(L)'
;MQQGGNAERQAGRRTILKAAGASLAVAGLGATATACGGGTGSGDGTVTIRYSWWGAEDRAERINKTIALFEKKYPKIKVKTDFQPYTDFWKKFNTQASGGNPPDVFQNAIGFLRKYDAKNVLLDLGGQVQAGNLSMDGFRAGLEKFGEIDGKLLGVPVGSNSMALVIDKPVYTRAGIKPEQGWTWDDFDEAMTRVRDRTGRAGDSGMYGVMYLYDLYLRQNGKAFFTEDGLGFTEADLTTWWTRAERGVRSGLYADAKKVAQIKPKSALSAELAGSEFTWDNFTVRYTSEGKSEYGLAPIPTTDGKRTGQYLGSLMLSAYKRTEHPKEVAQFIDFMVHDPEVAKIMGYDRGVPTTQAQYDAYRPTDPVNKAIAAYEESLVEAGVLEQITPHPNGADICEAAFLRIAEEMALGSRSVEEAVEQFFTESKTALAG
;
A
#
# COMPACT_ATOMS: atom_id res chain seq x y z
N MET A 1 -66.83 9.76 -3.49
CA MET A 1 -66.88 10.68 -4.65
C MET A 1 -65.53 10.55 -5.34
N GLN A 2 -65.54 9.81 -6.37
CA GLN A 2 -65.20 10.05 -7.77
C GLN A 2 -63.72 10.20 -7.98
N GLN A 3 -63.02 9.16 -8.51
CA GLN A 3 -62.90 8.79 -9.95
C GLN A 3 -62.06 9.82 -10.68
N GLY A 4 -61.02 9.53 -11.43
CA GLY A 4 -60.59 8.50 -12.32
C GLY A 4 -59.16 8.85 -12.76
N GLY A 5 -58.30 8.03 -13.29
CA GLY A 5 -58.53 7.02 -14.29
C GLY A 5 -57.60 7.24 -15.49
N ASN A 6 -56.98 6.14 -15.90
CA ASN A 6 -56.36 5.82 -17.18
C ASN A 6 -54.85 6.03 -17.28
N ALA A 7 -54.04 4.98 -17.36
CA ALA A 7 -54.00 3.75 -18.21
C ALA A 7 -53.48 3.99 -19.65
N GLU A 8 -52.47 3.17 -19.95
CA GLU A 8 -52.06 2.64 -21.27
C GLU A 8 -51.18 3.56 -22.17
N ARG A 9 -50.06 3.11 -22.75
CA ARG A 9 -49.93 1.93 -23.63
C ARG A 9 -48.47 1.50 -23.82
N GLN A 10 -48.31 0.22 -23.84
CA GLN A 10 -47.22 -0.52 -24.50
C GLN A 10 -47.34 -0.40 -26.03
N ALA A 11 -46.18 -0.50 -26.71
CA ALA A 11 -45.94 -1.22 -27.97
C ALA A 11 -44.61 -0.68 -28.55
N GLY A 12 -43.58 -1.41 -28.87
CA GLY A 12 -43.45 -2.69 -29.52
C GLY A 12 -43.34 -2.54 -31.02
N ARG A 13 -42.13 -2.76 -31.58
CA ARG A 13 -41.92 -3.63 -32.75
C ARG A 13 -40.67 -3.31 -33.55
N ARG A 14 -39.93 -4.38 -33.75
CA ARG A 14 -38.91 -4.59 -34.77
C ARG A 14 -39.40 -4.19 -36.15
N THR A 15 -38.53 -3.63 -37.00
CA THR A 15 -38.64 -3.87 -38.45
C THR A 15 -37.24 -3.88 -39.09
N ILE A 16 -36.96 -4.98 -39.71
CA ILE A 16 -35.88 -5.31 -40.63
C ILE A 16 -36.21 -4.68 -41.99
N LEU A 17 -35.23 -4.12 -42.68
CA LEU A 17 -35.31 -3.99 -44.15
C LEU A 17 -33.92 -4.20 -44.78
N LYS A 18 -33.88 -5.23 -45.62
CA LYS A 18 -32.85 -5.54 -46.62
C LYS A 18 -33.17 -4.82 -47.93
N ALA A 19 -32.17 -4.40 -48.67
CA ALA A 19 -32.06 -4.43 -50.14
C ALA A 19 -30.65 -3.89 -50.49
N ALA A 20 -29.75 -4.66 -51.07
CA ALA A 20 -29.61 -5.09 -52.45
C ALA A 20 -29.09 -3.97 -53.37
N GLY A 21 -27.85 -3.96 -53.69
CA GLY A 21 -27.22 -4.40 -54.94
C GLY A 21 -26.94 -3.32 -55.95
N ALA A 22 -25.70 -3.09 -56.32
CA ALA A 22 -25.28 -3.03 -57.73
C ALA A 22 -23.78 -2.86 -57.88
N SER A 23 -23.18 -3.72 -58.63
CA SER A 23 -21.76 -3.79 -59.02
C SER A 23 -21.45 -2.74 -60.10
N LEU A 24 -20.24 -2.17 -60.04
CA LEU A 24 -19.53 -1.69 -61.24
C LEU A 24 -18.02 -1.84 -61.04
N ALA A 25 -17.45 -2.70 -61.85
CA ALA A 25 -16.01 -2.90 -61.96
C ALA A 25 -15.43 -1.85 -62.92
N VAL A 26 -14.29 -1.24 -62.50
CA VAL A 26 -13.33 -0.66 -63.42
C VAL A 26 -11.92 -1.02 -62.93
N ALA A 27 -11.20 -1.64 -63.82
CA ALA A 27 -9.80 -2.04 -63.68
C ALA A 27 -8.87 -0.84 -63.80
N GLY A 28 -7.75 -0.90 -63.12
CA GLY A 28 -6.57 -0.19 -63.58
C GLY A 28 -5.53 0.21 -62.55
N LEU A 29 -4.37 -0.47 -62.64
CA LEU A 29 -3.02 0.00 -62.34
C LEU A 29 -2.51 -0.01 -60.92
N GLY A 30 -1.46 -0.76 -60.79
CA GLY A 30 -0.68 -1.08 -59.61
C GLY A 30 -0.10 0.13 -58.86
N ALA A 31 -0.18 -0.06 -57.54
CA ALA A 31 0.72 0.62 -56.62
C ALA A 31 1.10 -0.37 -55.54
N THR A 32 2.37 -0.64 -55.45
CA THR A 32 3.04 -1.43 -54.42
C THR A 32 2.60 -0.96 -53.05
N ALA A 33 1.82 -1.78 -52.36
CA ALA A 33 1.52 -1.59 -50.94
C ALA A 33 2.77 -1.92 -50.12
N THR A 34 3.54 -0.93 -49.78
CA THR A 34 4.51 -0.97 -48.69
C THR A 34 3.71 -1.07 -47.39
N ALA A 35 3.76 -2.25 -46.78
CA ALA A 35 3.22 -2.46 -45.44
C ALA A 35 4.01 -1.58 -44.47
N CYS A 36 3.47 -0.42 -44.14
CA CYS A 36 3.93 0.37 -43.02
C CYS A 36 3.46 -0.32 -41.71
N GLY A 37 4.32 -1.14 -41.15
CA GLY A 37 4.29 -1.46 -39.73
C GLY A 37 4.35 -0.17 -38.96
N GLY A 38 3.27 0.21 -38.27
CA GLY A 38 3.21 1.40 -37.45
C GLY A 38 4.08 1.30 -36.18
N GLY A 39 5.39 1.46 -36.33
CA GLY A 39 6.25 1.84 -35.24
C GLY A 39 6.16 3.36 -35.10
N THR A 40 5.54 3.87 -34.04
CA THR A 40 5.63 5.28 -33.66
C THR A 40 7.00 5.55 -33.02
N GLY A 41 8.06 5.34 -33.76
CA GLY A 41 9.37 5.91 -33.45
C GLY A 41 9.36 7.37 -33.90
N SER A 42 9.34 8.32 -32.99
CA SER A 42 9.68 9.69 -33.30
C SER A 42 11.12 9.69 -33.84
N GLY A 43 11.31 10.25 -35.02
CA GLY A 43 12.59 10.18 -35.77
C GLY A 43 13.78 10.89 -35.15
N ASP A 44 13.75 11.28 -33.89
CA ASP A 44 14.82 11.93 -33.13
C ASP A 44 15.49 11.01 -32.07
N GLY A 45 15.10 9.75 -31.99
CA GLY A 45 15.60 8.79 -31.00
C GLY A 45 15.03 9.00 -29.59
N THR A 46 13.90 9.70 -29.45
CA THR A 46 13.20 9.89 -28.16
C THR A 46 12.43 8.65 -27.79
N VAL A 47 12.65 8.14 -26.57
CA VAL A 47 11.95 7.00 -25.96
C VAL A 47 10.84 7.51 -25.05
N THR A 48 9.71 6.86 -25.04
CA THR A 48 8.63 7.15 -24.09
C THR A 48 8.34 5.93 -23.24
N ILE A 49 8.49 6.07 -21.90
CA ILE A 49 8.10 5.05 -20.91
C ILE A 49 6.81 5.46 -20.20
N ARG A 50 6.04 4.48 -19.76
CA ARG A 50 4.79 4.69 -19.00
C ARG A 50 5.03 4.38 -17.52
N TYR A 51 4.68 5.31 -16.66
CA TYR A 51 4.77 5.16 -15.21
C TYR A 51 3.39 5.29 -14.56
N SER A 52 3.05 4.34 -13.69
CA SER A 52 1.77 4.32 -12.97
C SER A 52 1.95 4.06 -11.48
N TRP A 53 1.11 4.72 -10.64
CA TRP A 53 1.15 4.58 -9.18
C TRP A 53 -0.23 4.77 -8.56
N TRP A 54 -0.36 4.40 -7.27
CA TRP A 54 -1.54 4.78 -6.49
C TRP A 54 -1.24 6.00 -5.62
N GLY A 55 -2.22 6.87 -5.48
CA GLY A 55 -2.11 8.08 -4.68
C GLY A 55 -3.22 9.08 -4.99
N ALA A 56 -3.12 10.23 -4.36
CA ALA A 56 -3.98 11.39 -4.59
C ALA A 56 -3.27 12.45 -5.46
N GLU A 57 -3.97 13.54 -5.73
CA GLU A 57 -3.51 14.64 -6.61
C GLU A 57 -2.20 15.28 -6.12
N ASP A 58 -2.07 15.50 -4.80
CA ASP A 58 -0.87 16.07 -4.19
C ASP A 58 0.39 15.24 -4.46
N ARG A 59 0.26 13.89 -4.39
CA ARG A 59 1.34 12.97 -4.80
C ARG A 59 1.64 13.07 -6.29
N ALA A 60 0.61 13.19 -7.12
CA ALA A 60 0.77 13.32 -8.56
C ALA A 60 1.54 14.61 -8.93
N GLU A 61 1.22 15.74 -8.27
CA GLU A 61 1.97 16.98 -8.47
C GLU A 61 3.45 16.83 -8.10
N ARG A 62 3.78 16.17 -6.99
CA ARG A 62 5.17 15.92 -6.58
C ARG A 62 5.88 15.01 -7.58
N ILE A 63 5.29 13.91 -7.96
CA ILE A 63 5.86 12.97 -8.95
C ILE A 63 6.07 13.67 -10.30
N ASN A 64 5.13 14.47 -10.78
CA ASN A 64 5.27 15.21 -12.03
C ASN A 64 6.43 16.23 -11.98
N LYS A 65 6.68 16.88 -10.82
CA LYS A 65 7.86 17.72 -10.62
C LYS A 65 9.15 16.92 -10.70
N THR A 66 9.20 15.71 -10.12
CA THR A 66 10.39 14.84 -10.22
C THR A 66 10.62 14.35 -11.64
N ILE A 67 9.56 14.03 -12.38
CA ILE A 67 9.63 13.64 -13.79
C ILE A 67 10.19 14.79 -14.66
N ALA A 68 9.76 16.02 -14.41
CA ALA A 68 10.32 17.17 -15.12
C ALA A 68 11.84 17.32 -14.92
N LEU A 69 12.36 17.03 -13.72
CA LEU A 69 13.80 16.99 -13.46
C LEU A 69 14.47 15.81 -14.18
N PHE A 70 13.85 14.63 -14.16
CA PHE A 70 14.34 13.48 -14.90
C PHE A 70 14.46 13.77 -16.39
N GLU A 71 13.42 14.29 -17.02
CA GLU A 71 13.40 14.63 -18.45
C GLU A 71 14.41 15.73 -18.82
N LYS A 72 14.73 16.63 -17.89
CA LYS A 72 15.81 17.61 -18.07
C LYS A 72 17.19 16.94 -18.06
N LYS A 73 17.39 15.95 -17.19
CA LYS A 73 18.65 15.19 -17.08
C LYS A 73 18.81 14.19 -18.23
N TYR A 74 17.70 13.61 -18.69
CA TYR A 74 17.64 12.64 -19.78
C TYR A 74 16.67 13.10 -20.90
N PRO A 75 17.05 14.10 -21.72
CA PRO A 75 16.12 14.79 -22.63
C PRO A 75 15.51 13.89 -23.71
N LYS A 76 16.15 12.72 -23.98
CA LYS A 76 15.65 11.71 -24.92
C LYS A 76 14.69 10.69 -24.29
N ILE A 77 14.37 10.82 -23.01
CA ILE A 77 13.42 9.95 -22.34
C ILE A 77 12.23 10.78 -21.89
N LYS A 78 11.02 10.38 -22.29
CA LYS A 78 9.76 10.98 -21.89
C LYS A 78 8.99 10.01 -21.01
N VAL A 79 8.28 10.53 -19.99
CA VAL A 79 7.51 9.72 -19.06
C VAL A 79 6.04 10.08 -19.15
N LYS A 80 5.22 9.15 -19.63
CA LYS A 80 3.75 9.27 -19.58
C LYS A 80 3.24 8.70 -18.27
N THR A 81 2.42 9.46 -17.57
CA THR A 81 1.95 9.15 -16.21
C THR A 81 0.49 8.76 -16.18
N ASP A 82 0.16 7.91 -15.21
CA ASP A 82 -1.21 7.55 -14.86
C ASP A 82 -1.26 7.21 -13.36
N PHE A 83 -2.28 7.69 -12.65
CA PHE A 83 -2.46 7.36 -11.23
C PHE A 83 -3.93 7.15 -10.89
N GLN A 84 -4.17 6.41 -9.82
CA GLN A 84 -5.49 6.07 -9.31
C GLN A 84 -5.45 5.98 -7.77
N PRO A 85 -6.59 6.08 -7.07
CA PRO A 85 -6.70 5.59 -5.71
C PRO A 85 -6.30 4.10 -5.61
N TYR A 86 -5.84 3.65 -4.45
CA TYR A 86 -5.24 2.33 -4.25
C TYR A 86 -6.04 1.17 -4.85
N THR A 87 -7.32 1.06 -4.51
CA THR A 87 -8.18 -0.03 -5.00
C THR A 87 -8.37 -0.01 -6.52
N ASP A 88 -8.55 1.17 -7.10
CA ASP A 88 -8.78 1.32 -8.53
C ASP A 88 -7.50 1.15 -9.34
N PHE A 89 -6.35 1.54 -8.77
CA PHE A 89 -5.03 1.24 -9.33
C PHE A 89 -4.87 -0.27 -9.56
N TRP A 90 -5.11 -1.10 -8.54
CA TRP A 90 -4.93 -2.54 -8.65
C TRP A 90 -5.95 -3.19 -9.61
N LYS A 91 -7.19 -2.72 -9.64
CA LYS A 91 -8.19 -3.18 -10.63
C LYS A 91 -7.73 -2.90 -12.06
N LYS A 92 -7.28 -1.67 -12.32
CA LYS A 92 -6.76 -1.25 -13.62
C LYS A 92 -5.49 -2.01 -13.99
N PHE A 93 -4.54 -2.09 -13.08
CA PHE A 93 -3.27 -2.81 -13.29
C PHE A 93 -3.51 -4.29 -13.62
N ASN A 94 -4.37 -4.98 -12.87
CA ASN A 94 -4.72 -6.38 -13.15
C ASN A 94 -5.30 -6.56 -14.55
N THR A 95 -6.17 -5.64 -15.00
CA THR A 95 -6.74 -5.67 -16.35
C THR A 95 -5.65 -5.48 -17.41
N GLN A 96 -4.77 -4.50 -17.23
CA GLN A 96 -3.67 -4.21 -18.15
C GLN A 96 -2.64 -5.35 -18.19
N ALA A 97 -2.28 -5.92 -17.04
CA ALA A 97 -1.35 -7.04 -16.95
C ALA A 97 -1.91 -8.30 -17.61
N SER A 98 -3.20 -8.60 -17.42
CA SER A 98 -3.89 -9.72 -18.09
C SER A 98 -4.00 -9.52 -19.60
N GLY A 99 -4.13 -8.28 -20.07
CA GLY A 99 -4.12 -7.91 -21.48
C GLY A 99 -2.70 -7.81 -22.08
N GLY A 100 -1.65 -8.07 -21.31
CA GLY A 100 -0.26 -8.03 -21.77
C GLY A 100 0.27 -6.60 -22.04
N ASN A 101 -0.38 -5.56 -21.50
CA ASN A 101 -0.02 -4.16 -21.74
C ASN A 101 -0.04 -3.32 -20.45
N PRO A 102 0.62 -3.74 -19.35
CA PRO A 102 0.79 -2.91 -18.16
C PRO A 102 1.76 -1.75 -18.44
N PRO A 103 1.86 -0.74 -17.54
CA PRO A 103 2.88 0.31 -17.62
C PRO A 103 4.28 -0.29 -17.53
N ASP A 104 5.27 0.43 -18.11
CA ASP A 104 6.68 0.00 -18.10
C ASP A 104 7.28 0.02 -16.70
N VAL A 105 6.94 1.05 -15.91
CA VAL A 105 7.28 1.19 -14.48
C VAL A 105 5.99 1.35 -13.70
N PHE A 106 5.92 0.75 -12.54
CA PHE A 106 4.76 0.91 -11.66
C PHE A 106 5.13 0.77 -10.19
N GLN A 107 4.38 1.48 -9.35
CA GLN A 107 4.47 1.32 -7.91
C GLN A 107 3.95 -0.06 -7.51
N ASN A 108 4.68 -0.72 -6.63
CA ASN A 108 4.37 -2.07 -6.18
C ASN A 108 4.49 -2.18 -4.65
N ALA A 109 4.01 -3.27 -4.08
CA ALA A 109 4.09 -3.60 -2.67
C ALA A 109 4.47 -5.07 -2.48
N ILE A 110 5.01 -5.41 -1.30
CA ILE A 110 5.55 -6.74 -1.02
C ILE A 110 4.53 -7.86 -1.21
N GLY A 111 3.25 -7.62 -0.88
CA GLY A 111 2.17 -8.59 -1.05
C GLY A 111 1.85 -8.98 -2.50
N PHE A 112 2.40 -8.24 -3.48
CA PHE A 112 2.13 -8.48 -4.90
C PHE A 112 3.35 -8.98 -5.68
N LEU A 113 4.54 -9.00 -5.10
CA LEU A 113 5.76 -9.39 -5.82
C LEU A 113 5.67 -10.84 -6.33
N ARG A 114 5.43 -11.82 -5.47
CA ARG A 114 5.31 -13.23 -5.88
C ARG A 114 4.17 -13.45 -6.87
N LYS A 115 3.03 -12.81 -6.65
CA LYS A 115 1.87 -12.87 -7.54
C LYS A 115 2.19 -12.46 -8.97
N TYR A 116 2.90 -11.36 -9.16
CA TYR A 116 3.23 -10.85 -10.48
C TYR A 116 4.48 -11.50 -11.07
N ASP A 117 5.41 -12.01 -10.27
CA ASP A 117 6.50 -12.86 -10.76
C ASP A 117 5.95 -14.19 -11.29
N ALA A 118 5.08 -14.87 -10.54
CA ALA A 118 4.41 -16.11 -10.99
C ALA A 118 3.61 -15.91 -12.29
N LYS A 119 3.01 -14.73 -12.49
CA LYS A 119 2.33 -14.35 -13.73
C LYS A 119 3.26 -13.87 -14.84
N ASN A 120 4.58 -13.92 -14.61
CA ASN A 120 5.60 -13.51 -15.58
C ASN A 120 5.46 -12.04 -16.05
N VAL A 121 5.03 -11.15 -15.13
CA VAL A 121 4.82 -9.71 -15.37
C VAL A 121 6.08 -8.90 -15.03
N LEU A 122 6.84 -9.31 -14.01
CA LEU A 122 7.96 -8.53 -13.48
C LEU A 122 9.27 -8.78 -14.24
N LEU A 123 9.98 -7.69 -14.51
CA LEU A 123 11.36 -7.72 -15.00
C LEU A 123 12.30 -7.96 -13.82
N ASP A 124 13.21 -8.91 -13.97
CA ASP A 124 14.39 -9.00 -13.09
C ASP A 124 15.35 -7.85 -13.42
N LEU A 125 15.46 -6.90 -12.50
CA LEU A 125 16.30 -5.71 -12.63
C LEU A 125 17.78 -6.00 -12.37
N GLY A 126 18.14 -7.22 -11.91
CA GLY A 126 19.53 -7.62 -11.65
C GLY A 126 20.43 -7.44 -12.88
N GLY A 127 19.91 -7.74 -14.08
CA GLY A 127 20.65 -7.49 -15.33
C GLY A 127 20.94 -6.00 -15.58
N GLN A 128 20.06 -5.09 -15.14
CA GLN A 128 20.25 -3.65 -15.26
C GLN A 128 21.24 -3.12 -14.21
N VAL A 129 21.30 -3.74 -13.04
CA VAL A 129 22.33 -3.48 -12.02
C VAL A 129 23.69 -3.85 -12.55
N GLN A 130 23.85 -5.06 -13.13
CA GLN A 130 25.11 -5.51 -13.76
C GLN A 130 25.55 -4.62 -14.92
N ALA A 131 24.61 -4.06 -15.67
CA ALA A 131 24.88 -3.15 -16.78
C ALA A 131 25.18 -1.70 -16.31
N GLY A 132 25.10 -1.40 -15.01
CA GLY A 132 25.34 -0.05 -14.45
C GLY A 132 24.23 0.98 -14.77
N ASN A 133 23.03 0.52 -15.13
CA ASN A 133 21.87 1.39 -15.40
C ASN A 133 21.04 1.65 -14.13
N LEU A 134 21.26 0.89 -13.07
CA LEU A 134 20.60 0.98 -11.76
C LEU A 134 21.66 0.61 -10.71
N SER A 135 21.72 1.34 -9.60
CA SER A 135 22.53 0.99 -8.44
C SER A 135 21.66 0.47 -7.29
N MET A 136 22.16 -0.52 -6.57
CA MET A 136 21.59 -0.96 -5.29
C MET A 136 22.48 -0.56 -4.11
N ASP A 137 23.52 0.27 -4.34
CA ASP A 137 24.40 0.77 -3.30
C ASP A 137 23.76 1.93 -2.52
N GLY A 138 24.15 2.07 -1.26
CA GLY A 138 23.76 3.19 -0.42
C GLY A 138 22.33 3.12 0.12
N PHE A 139 21.64 2.00 0.02
CA PHE A 139 20.39 1.78 0.71
C PHE A 139 20.61 1.66 2.24
N ARG A 140 19.64 2.12 3.00
CA ARG A 140 19.64 2.14 4.46
C ARG A 140 19.03 0.86 5.04
N ALA A 141 19.52 0.45 6.20
CA ALA A 141 18.91 -0.59 7.05
C ALA A 141 18.60 -1.93 6.33
N GLY A 142 19.37 -2.33 5.32
CA GLY A 142 19.18 -3.59 4.62
C GLY A 142 18.03 -3.57 3.59
N LEU A 143 17.48 -2.39 3.27
CA LEU A 143 16.38 -2.22 2.34
C LEU A 143 16.72 -2.60 0.89
N GLU A 144 18.02 -2.67 0.52
CA GLU A 144 18.46 -3.12 -0.80
C GLU A 144 17.94 -4.52 -1.16
N LYS A 145 17.67 -5.37 -0.15
CA LYS A 145 17.14 -6.72 -0.34
C LYS A 145 15.63 -6.83 -0.30
N PHE A 146 14.93 -5.74 0.03
CA PHE A 146 13.49 -5.77 0.27
C PHE A 146 12.66 -6.22 -0.96
N GLY A 147 13.14 -5.95 -2.16
CA GLY A 147 12.50 -6.34 -3.41
C GLY A 147 13.09 -7.60 -4.07
N GLU A 148 13.95 -8.34 -3.37
CA GLU A 148 14.52 -9.58 -3.88
C GLU A 148 13.62 -10.78 -3.57
N ILE A 149 13.35 -11.60 -4.58
CA ILE A 149 12.66 -12.88 -4.44
C ILE A 149 13.42 -13.93 -5.26
N ASP A 150 13.80 -15.02 -4.63
CA ASP A 150 14.46 -16.17 -5.26
C ASP A 150 15.67 -15.77 -6.13
N GLY A 151 16.46 -14.80 -5.62
CA GLY A 151 17.66 -14.28 -6.29
C GLY A 151 17.39 -13.30 -7.44
N LYS A 152 16.13 -12.88 -7.66
CA LYS A 152 15.75 -11.86 -8.65
C LYS A 152 15.45 -10.54 -7.95
N LEU A 153 15.91 -9.44 -8.50
CA LEU A 153 15.51 -8.09 -8.07
C LEU A 153 14.22 -7.67 -8.79
N LEU A 154 13.08 -7.81 -8.14
CA LEU A 154 11.76 -7.58 -8.72
C LEU A 154 11.14 -6.22 -8.35
N GLY A 155 11.76 -5.51 -7.43
CA GLY A 155 11.33 -4.18 -7.02
C GLY A 155 12.45 -3.41 -6.32
N VAL A 156 12.45 -2.09 -6.50
CA VAL A 156 13.42 -1.18 -5.86
C VAL A 156 12.68 -0.32 -4.84
N PRO A 157 13.03 -0.37 -3.55
CA PRO A 157 12.34 0.37 -2.49
C PRO A 157 12.53 1.88 -2.63
N VAL A 158 11.46 2.64 -2.40
CA VAL A 158 11.44 4.10 -2.61
C VAL A 158 11.15 4.93 -1.36
N GLY A 159 10.66 4.30 -0.31
CA GLY A 159 10.37 4.97 0.96
C GLY A 159 10.08 3.93 2.03
N SER A 160 10.75 4.00 3.17
CA SER A 160 10.50 3.10 4.30
C SER A 160 9.39 3.63 5.21
N ASN A 161 8.69 2.68 5.82
CA ASN A 161 7.66 2.94 6.81
C ASN A 161 7.70 1.83 7.86
N SER A 162 7.40 2.15 9.12
CA SER A 162 7.22 1.16 10.16
C SER A 162 5.84 1.27 10.80
N MET A 163 5.33 0.16 11.32
CA MET A 163 4.12 0.21 12.12
C MET A 163 4.37 1.00 13.39
N ALA A 164 3.42 1.86 13.75
CA ALA A 164 3.47 2.68 14.95
C ALA A 164 2.08 2.77 15.61
N LEU A 165 2.04 3.14 16.86
CA LEU A 165 0.82 3.65 17.48
C LEU A 165 0.82 5.16 17.31
N VAL A 166 -0.03 5.67 16.42
CA VAL A 166 -0.27 7.12 16.32
C VAL A 166 -1.21 7.54 17.44
N ILE A 167 -0.79 8.55 18.22
CA ILE A 167 -1.52 9.04 19.40
C ILE A 167 -1.95 10.49 19.24
N ASP A 168 -3.11 10.84 19.77
CA ASP A 168 -3.52 12.23 20.04
C ASP A 168 -2.81 12.70 21.32
N LYS A 169 -1.76 13.53 21.18
CA LYS A 169 -0.92 13.96 22.32
C LYS A 169 -1.72 14.64 23.43
N PRO A 170 -2.62 15.62 23.15
CA PRO A 170 -3.50 16.19 24.15
C PRO A 170 -4.34 15.17 24.90
N VAL A 171 -4.88 14.17 24.21
CA VAL A 171 -5.68 13.10 24.80
C VAL A 171 -4.84 12.25 25.77
N TYR A 172 -3.66 11.82 25.32
CA TYR A 172 -2.73 11.03 26.12
C TYR A 172 -2.21 11.81 27.34
N THR A 173 -1.90 13.10 27.17
CA THR A 173 -1.50 13.98 28.27
C THR A 173 -2.61 14.11 29.32
N ARG A 174 -3.88 14.32 28.90
CA ARG A 174 -5.03 14.37 29.80
C ARG A 174 -5.26 13.05 30.52
N ALA A 175 -5.03 11.93 29.84
CA ALA A 175 -5.12 10.60 30.43
C ALA A 175 -3.94 10.26 31.37
N GLY A 176 -2.87 11.07 31.39
CA GLY A 176 -1.66 10.84 32.16
C GLY A 176 -0.89 9.61 31.66
N ILE A 177 -0.86 9.43 30.35
CA ILE A 177 -0.19 8.30 29.68
C ILE A 177 1.01 8.81 28.91
N LYS A 178 2.14 8.13 29.08
CA LYS A 178 3.36 8.32 28.31
C LYS A 178 3.86 6.94 27.89
N PRO A 179 3.53 6.50 26.65
CA PRO A 179 4.06 5.22 26.16
C PRO A 179 5.58 5.25 26.11
N GLU A 180 6.21 4.24 26.66
CA GLU A 180 7.67 4.08 26.68
C GLU A 180 8.09 2.81 25.96
N GLN A 181 9.32 2.77 25.49
CA GLN A 181 9.86 1.56 24.86
C GLN A 181 9.77 0.37 25.84
N GLY A 182 9.30 -0.77 25.35
CA GLY A 182 9.15 -1.98 26.15
C GLY A 182 7.85 -2.08 26.95
N TRP A 183 6.90 -1.12 26.82
CA TRP A 183 5.56 -1.31 27.38
C TRP A 183 4.88 -2.53 26.80
N THR A 184 3.96 -3.11 27.58
CA THR A 184 3.32 -4.37 27.25
C THR A 184 1.91 -4.17 26.69
N TRP A 185 1.32 -5.23 26.15
CA TRP A 185 -0.09 -5.23 25.74
C TRP A 185 -1.06 -5.01 26.90
N ASP A 186 -0.66 -5.38 28.14
CA ASP A 186 -1.47 -5.13 29.34
C ASP A 186 -1.39 -3.64 29.73
N ASP A 187 -0.21 -3.03 29.63
CA ASP A 187 -0.05 -1.57 29.80
C ASP A 187 -0.88 -0.79 28.77
N PHE A 188 -0.96 -1.31 27.52
CA PHE A 188 -1.81 -0.74 26.48
C PHE A 188 -3.30 -0.81 26.86
N ASP A 189 -3.82 -1.96 27.31
CA ASP A 189 -5.21 -2.09 27.72
C ASP A 189 -5.56 -1.15 28.89
N GLU A 190 -4.64 -1.00 29.85
CA GLU A 190 -4.78 -0.01 30.93
C GLU A 190 -4.80 1.42 30.39
N ALA A 191 -3.92 1.75 29.45
CA ALA A 191 -3.87 3.06 28.82
C ALA A 191 -5.19 3.36 28.10
N MET A 192 -5.72 2.42 27.33
CA MET A 192 -7.02 2.58 26.64
C MET A 192 -8.16 2.85 27.63
N THR A 193 -8.15 2.12 28.75
CA THR A 193 -9.14 2.34 29.83
C THR A 193 -9.04 3.77 30.39
N ARG A 194 -7.82 4.24 30.67
CA ARG A 194 -7.60 5.60 31.18
C ARG A 194 -7.98 6.69 30.17
N VAL A 195 -7.71 6.48 28.88
CA VAL A 195 -8.16 7.42 27.83
C VAL A 195 -9.67 7.53 27.85
N ARG A 196 -10.39 6.40 27.77
CA ARG A 196 -11.86 6.39 27.80
C ARG A 196 -12.42 7.10 29.04
N ASP A 197 -11.94 6.74 30.21
CA ASP A 197 -12.49 7.21 31.48
C ASP A 197 -12.22 8.70 31.73
N ARG A 198 -11.08 9.24 31.25
CA ARG A 198 -10.68 10.63 31.49
C ARG A 198 -11.05 11.60 30.36
N THR A 199 -11.34 11.08 29.16
CA THR A 199 -11.57 11.95 28.01
C THR A 199 -12.94 11.74 27.34
N GLY A 200 -13.59 10.60 27.60
CA GLY A 200 -14.85 10.21 26.94
C GLY A 200 -14.67 9.73 25.49
N ARG A 201 -13.43 9.70 24.97
CA ARG A 201 -13.10 9.10 23.68
C ARG A 201 -12.77 7.61 23.85
N ALA A 202 -12.96 6.82 22.83
CA ALA A 202 -12.39 5.48 22.80
C ALA A 202 -10.86 5.54 22.97
N GLY A 203 -10.28 4.53 23.58
CA GLY A 203 -8.83 4.45 23.74
C GLY A 203 -8.11 4.37 22.40
N ASP A 204 -8.59 3.47 21.53
CA ASP A 204 -8.01 3.21 20.21
C ASP A 204 -9.09 3.09 19.12
N SER A 205 -8.71 3.26 17.88
CA SER A 205 -9.58 3.11 16.71
C SER A 205 -10.11 1.69 16.52
N GLY A 206 -9.34 0.69 16.94
CA GLY A 206 -9.64 -0.73 16.82
C GLY A 206 -8.59 -1.50 16.03
N MET A 207 -7.86 -2.35 16.72
CA MET A 207 -6.72 -3.12 16.16
C MET A 207 -7.13 -4.37 15.38
N TYR A 208 -8.40 -4.73 15.38
CA TYR A 208 -8.91 -6.03 14.94
C TYR A 208 -8.64 -6.36 13.46
N GLY A 209 -8.66 -5.37 12.58
CA GLY A 209 -8.47 -5.54 11.14
C GLY A 209 -7.06 -5.19 10.63
N VAL A 210 -6.12 -4.85 11.52
CA VAL A 210 -4.76 -4.43 11.13
C VAL A 210 -3.86 -5.66 11.04
N MET A 211 -3.82 -6.29 9.86
CA MET A 211 -3.06 -7.53 9.60
C MET A 211 -1.57 -7.37 9.96
N TYR A 212 -0.95 -6.26 9.57
CA TYR A 212 0.47 -6.02 9.86
C TYR A 212 0.77 -5.85 11.35
N LEU A 213 -0.17 -5.33 12.15
CA LEU A 213 -0.04 -5.31 13.60
C LEU A 213 -0.11 -6.73 14.20
N TYR A 214 -1.02 -7.56 13.65
CA TYR A 214 -1.09 -8.96 14.05
C TYR A 214 0.19 -9.72 13.67
N ASP A 215 0.80 -9.43 12.52
CA ASP A 215 2.12 -9.99 12.17
C ASP A 215 3.20 -9.60 13.19
N LEU A 216 3.24 -8.33 13.65
CA LEU A 216 4.15 -7.94 14.72
C LEU A 216 3.90 -8.71 16.02
N TYR A 217 2.65 -8.88 16.42
CA TYR A 217 2.29 -9.69 17.60
C TYR A 217 2.74 -11.15 17.44
N LEU A 218 2.56 -11.75 16.28
CA LEU A 218 3.04 -13.10 15.99
C LEU A 218 4.56 -13.19 16.08
N ARG A 219 5.29 -12.22 15.53
CA ARG A 219 6.76 -12.15 15.58
C ARG A 219 7.28 -12.01 17.00
N GLN A 220 6.62 -11.24 17.85
CA GLN A 220 6.90 -11.17 19.29
C GLN A 220 6.85 -12.55 19.94
N ASN A 221 6.02 -13.45 19.43
CA ASN A 221 5.83 -14.82 19.90
C ASN A 221 6.60 -15.88 19.06
N GLY A 222 7.57 -15.45 18.26
CA GLY A 222 8.41 -16.36 17.46
C GLY A 222 7.72 -16.96 16.23
N LYS A 223 6.62 -16.37 15.75
CA LYS A 223 5.85 -16.77 14.58
C LYS A 223 5.88 -15.66 13.53
N ALA A 224 5.20 -15.84 12.40
CA ALA A 224 4.97 -14.80 11.40
C ALA A 224 3.58 -14.99 10.79
N PHE A 225 3.04 -13.94 10.16
CA PHE A 225 1.75 -14.08 9.46
C PHE A 225 1.87 -15.02 8.26
N PHE A 226 2.89 -14.81 7.45
CA PHE A 226 3.21 -15.67 6.31
C PHE A 226 4.56 -16.36 6.48
N THR A 227 4.63 -17.60 6.00
CA THR A 227 5.84 -18.35 5.71
C THR A 227 5.92 -18.60 4.20
N GLU A 228 6.97 -19.26 3.74
CA GLU A 228 7.05 -19.71 2.33
C GLU A 228 5.92 -20.67 1.96
N ASP A 229 5.47 -21.48 2.92
CA ASP A 229 4.47 -22.53 2.72
C ASP A 229 3.02 -22.09 3.00
N GLY A 230 2.80 -20.83 3.44
CA GLY A 230 1.45 -20.36 3.74
C GLY A 230 1.33 -19.52 5.01
N LEU A 231 0.31 -19.78 5.84
CA LEU A 231 0.14 -19.10 7.14
C LEU A 231 1.11 -19.64 8.17
N GLY A 232 1.81 -18.77 8.87
CA GLY A 232 2.79 -19.12 9.91
C GLY A 232 2.20 -19.20 11.33
N PHE A 233 0.89 -19.29 11.49
CA PHE A 233 0.19 -19.32 12.76
C PHE A 233 -1.03 -20.28 12.71
N THR A 234 -1.63 -20.56 13.86
CA THR A 234 -2.75 -21.49 14.02
C THR A 234 -4.06 -20.75 14.27
N GLU A 235 -5.19 -21.47 14.14
CA GLU A 235 -6.51 -20.96 14.52
C GLU A 235 -6.55 -20.49 15.99
N ALA A 236 -5.86 -21.20 16.90
CA ALA A 236 -5.77 -20.81 18.30
C ALA A 236 -5.05 -19.45 18.50
N ASP A 237 -4.04 -19.17 17.70
CA ASP A 237 -3.34 -17.87 17.74
C ASP A 237 -4.27 -16.73 17.33
N LEU A 238 -5.00 -16.91 16.23
CA LEU A 238 -5.95 -15.92 15.74
C LEU A 238 -7.15 -15.76 16.68
N THR A 239 -7.65 -16.87 17.25
CA THR A 239 -8.69 -16.84 18.28
C THR A 239 -8.26 -15.98 19.47
N THR A 240 -7.03 -16.16 19.94
CA THR A 240 -6.47 -15.35 21.04
C THR A 240 -6.46 -13.86 20.70
N TRP A 241 -5.99 -13.50 19.51
CA TRP A 241 -5.93 -12.11 19.02
C TRP A 241 -7.32 -11.49 18.88
N TRP A 242 -8.22 -12.15 18.19
CA TRP A 242 -9.56 -11.62 17.94
C TRP A 242 -10.46 -11.63 19.18
N THR A 243 -10.26 -12.56 20.12
CA THR A 243 -10.94 -12.52 21.44
C THR A 243 -10.51 -11.28 22.25
N ARG A 244 -9.21 -10.92 22.20
CA ARG A 244 -8.72 -9.66 22.79
C ARG A 244 -9.39 -8.45 22.14
N ALA A 245 -9.46 -8.43 20.82
CA ALA A 245 -10.08 -7.38 20.05
C ALA A 245 -11.59 -7.25 20.34
N GLU A 246 -12.32 -8.37 20.36
CA GLU A 246 -13.76 -8.41 20.70
C GLU A 246 -14.02 -7.86 22.12
N ARG A 247 -13.18 -8.23 23.09
CA ARG A 247 -13.27 -7.68 24.45
C ARG A 247 -13.11 -6.16 24.45
N GLY A 248 -12.18 -5.61 23.67
CA GLY A 248 -11.99 -4.17 23.49
C GLY A 248 -13.21 -3.48 22.89
N VAL A 249 -13.84 -4.09 21.89
CA VAL A 249 -15.10 -3.59 21.29
C VAL A 249 -16.23 -3.59 22.33
N ARG A 250 -16.46 -4.70 23.01
CA ARG A 250 -17.54 -4.87 24.01
C ARG A 250 -17.39 -3.94 25.22
N SER A 251 -16.18 -3.67 25.65
CA SER A 251 -15.88 -2.78 26.78
C SER A 251 -15.83 -1.30 26.40
N GLY A 252 -16.02 -0.94 25.11
CA GLY A 252 -15.95 0.44 24.63
C GLY A 252 -14.54 1.04 24.67
N LEU A 253 -13.51 0.20 24.69
CA LEU A 253 -12.11 0.65 24.58
C LEU A 253 -11.76 1.03 23.15
N TYR A 254 -12.44 0.44 22.17
CA TYR A 254 -12.29 0.76 20.77
C TYR A 254 -13.43 1.61 20.25
N ALA A 255 -13.16 2.40 19.21
CA ALA A 255 -14.16 3.24 18.57
C ALA A 255 -15.32 2.38 18.03
N ASP A 256 -16.54 2.89 18.12
CA ASP A 256 -17.72 2.21 17.63
C ASP A 256 -17.61 1.93 16.13
N ALA A 257 -17.61 0.65 15.72
CA ALA A 257 -17.39 0.22 14.36
C ALA A 257 -18.39 0.80 13.35
N LYS A 258 -19.67 1.04 13.79
CA LYS A 258 -20.71 1.64 12.93
C LYS A 258 -20.39 3.11 12.67
N LYS A 259 -19.93 3.85 13.70
CA LYS A 259 -19.49 5.24 13.53
C LYS A 259 -18.26 5.33 12.65
N VAL A 260 -17.28 4.44 12.86
CA VAL A 260 -16.08 4.36 12.00
C VAL A 260 -16.45 4.11 10.54
N ALA A 261 -17.37 3.19 10.27
CA ALA A 261 -17.84 2.90 8.91
C ALA A 261 -18.50 4.13 8.25
N GLN A 262 -19.23 4.96 9.02
CA GLN A 262 -19.91 6.15 8.50
C GLN A 262 -18.98 7.31 8.14
N ILE A 263 -17.79 7.38 8.76
CA ILE A 263 -16.83 8.47 8.52
C ILE A 263 -15.78 8.14 7.45
N LYS A 264 -15.73 6.91 6.94
CA LYS A 264 -14.78 6.55 5.89
C LYS A 264 -14.85 7.52 4.70
N PRO A 265 -13.73 7.95 4.14
CA PRO A 265 -12.37 7.45 4.35
C PRO A 265 -11.60 8.11 5.52
N LYS A 266 -12.20 8.96 6.33
CA LYS A 266 -11.54 9.59 7.47
C LYS A 266 -11.26 8.55 8.57
N SER A 267 -10.12 8.68 9.28
CA SER A 267 -9.81 7.78 10.40
C SER A 267 -10.59 8.14 11.67
N ALA A 268 -10.78 7.16 12.56
CA ALA A 268 -11.39 7.40 13.86
C ALA A 268 -10.56 8.36 14.73
N LEU A 269 -9.23 8.28 14.62
CA LEU A 269 -8.31 9.19 15.31
C LEU A 269 -8.47 10.63 14.83
N SER A 270 -8.38 10.89 13.53
CA SER A 270 -8.53 12.24 12.96
C SER A 270 -9.95 12.79 13.07
N ALA A 271 -10.95 11.92 13.24
CA ALA A 271 -12.34 12.29 13.53
C ALA A 271 -12.64 12.50 15.02
N GLU A 272 -11.63 12.44 15.89
CA GLU A 272 -11.74 12.61 17.35
C GLU A 272 -12.63 11.55 18.05
N LEU A 273 -12.83 10.39 17.45
CA LEU A 273 -13.56 9.27 18.05
C LEU A 273 -12.66 8.42 18.96
N ALA A 274 -11.36 8.41 18.73
CA ALA A 274 -10.37 7.62 19.46
C ALA A 274 -9.17 8.47 19.88
N GLY A 275 -8.41 7.98 20.85
CA GLY A 275 -7.16 8.59 21.31
C GLY A 275 -5.92 8.09 20.60
N SER A 276 -6.00 6.93 19.96
CA SER A 276 -4.90 6.34 19.18
C SER A 276 -5.38 5.50 18.01
N GLU A 277 -4.44 5.12 17.14
CA GLU A 277 -4.66 4.22 16.01
C GLU A 277 -3.35 3.53 15.63
N PHE A 278 -3.38 2.20 15.49
CA PHE A 278 -2.26 1.45 14.92
C PHE A 278 -2.26 1.56 13.41
N THR A 279 -1.18 2.09 12.86
CA THR A 279 -1.01 2.27 11.42
C THR A 279 0.47 2.46 11.05
N TRP A 280 0.77 2.67 9.77
CA TRP A 280 2.09 3.05 9.33
C TRP A 280 2.43 4.48 9.78
N ASP A 281 3.64 4.73 10.19
CA ASP A 281 4.14 5.99 10.75
C ASP A 281 3.87 7.21 9.85
N ASN A 282 3.98 7.06 8.54
CA ASN A 282 3.75 8.13 7.56
C ASN A 282 2.28 8.60 7.49
N PHE A 283 1.30 7.81 7.99
CA PHE A 283 -0.09 8.25 8.10
C PHE A 283 -0.28 9.43 9.06
N THR A 284 0.69 9.65 9.95
CA THR A 284 0.70 10.83 10.83
C THR A 284 0.63 12.14 10.04
N VAL A 285 1.24 12.19 8.84
CA VAL A 285 1.14 13.36 7.93
C VAL A 285 -0.31 13.62 7.54
N ARG A 286 -1.00 12.56 7.11
CA ARG A 286 -2.42 12.62 6.73
C ARG A 286 -3.29 13.04 7.91
N TYR A 287 -3.11 12.43 9.07
CA TYR A 287 -3.92 12.75 10.27
C TYR A 287 -3.73 14.20 10.72
N THR A 288 -2.52 14.73 10.60
CA THR A 288 -2.23 16.13 10.89
C THR A 288 -2.95 17.09 9.92
N SER A 289 -3.11 16.70 8.66
CA SER A 289 -3.85 17.51 7.67
C SER A 289 -5.37 17.41 7.81
N GLU A 290 -5.89 16.25 8.22
CA GLU A 290 -7.32 15.97 8.35
C GLU A 290 -7.91 16.33 9.73
N GLY A 291 -7.11 16.23 10.76
CA GLY A 291 -7.51 16.41 12.15
C GLY A 291 -7.27 17.83 12.66
N LYS A 292 -7.66 18.07 13.93
CA LYS A 292 -7.48 19.35 14.62
C LYS A 292 -6.54 19.24 15.83
N SER A 293 -5.92 18.07 16.02
CA SER A 293 -5.07 17.77 17.17
C SER A 293 -3.60 17.71 16.78
N GLU A 294 -2.75 17.64 17.77
CA GLU A 294 -1.33 17.33 17.63
C GLU A 294 -1.14 15.81 17.79
N TYR A 295 -0.63 15.17 16.74
CA TYR A 295 -0.39 13.73 16.75
C TYR A 295 1.09 13.41 17.01
N GLY A 296 1.35 12.23 17.54
CA GLY A 296 2.68 11.72 17.79
C GLY A 296 2.77 10.24 17.53
N LEU A 297 4.00 9.72 17.48
CA LEU A 297 4.30 8.32 17.32
C LEU A 297 4.70 7.72 18.66
N ALA A 298 4.16 6.55 18.96
CA ALA A 298 4.48 5.79 20.16
C ALA A 298 4.94 4.38 19.76
N PRO A 299 5.77 3.72 20.58
CA PRO A 299 6.23 2.36 20.34
C PRO A 299 5.06 1.38 20.31
N ILE A 300 5.19 0.30 19.55
CA ILE A 300 4.27 -0.83 19.57
C ILE A 300 4.39 -1.55 20.93
N PRO A 301 3.26 -1.92 21.57
CA PRO A 301 3.30 -2.76 22.75
C PRO A 301 3.95 -4.11 22.47
N THR A 302 4.57 -4.71 23.46
CA THR A 302 5.28 -5.97 23.34
C THR A 302 4.69 -7.05 24.25
N THR A 303 4.93 -8.32 23.93
CA THR A 303 4.46 -9.43 24.77
C THR A 303 5.32 -9.59 26.02
N ASP A 304 6.61 -9.29 25.95
CA ASP A 304 7.61 -9.60 27.00
C ASP A 304 8.42 -8.38 27.44
N GLY A 305 8.09 -7.18 27.00
CA GLY A 305 8.83 -5.94 27.28
C GLY A 305 10.11 -5.77 26.45
N LYS A 306 10.41 -6.65 25.49
CA LYS A 306 11.69 -6.70 24.78
C LYS A 306 11.55 -6.78 23.27
N ARG A 307 10.93 -7.84 22.78
CA ARG A 307 10.84 -8.12 21.33
C ARG A 307 9.68 -7.35 20.70
N THR A 308 9.98 -6.46 19.79
CA THR A 308 8.96 -5.64 19.11
C THR A 308 8.36 -6.34 17.88
N GLY A 309 9.12 -7.22 17.23
CA GLY A 309 8.78 -7.85 15.97
C GLY A 309 8.76 -6.88 14.78
N GLN A 310 9.21 -5.63 14.98
CA GLN A 310 9.12 -4.57 13.98
C GLN A 310 10.10 -4.78 12.82
N TYR A 311 9.70 -4.27 11.67
CA TYR A 311 10.49 -4.21 10.44
C TYR A 311 10.20 -2.91 9.70
N LEU A 312 11.07 -2.57 8.75
CA LEU A 312 10.79 -1.52 7.77
C LEU A 312 10.09 -2.13 6.57
N GLY A 313 8.87 -1.68 6.30
CA GLY A 313 8.19 -1.93 5.04
C GLY A 313 8.59 -0.89 4.00
N SER A 314 8.37 -1.17 2.73
CA SER A 314 8.61 -0.18 1.66
C SER A 314 7.60 -0.31 0.53
N LEU A 315 7.25 0.83 -0.04
CA LEU A 315 6.75 0.90 -1.39
C LEU A 315 7.92 0.71 -2.36
N MET A 316 7.66 0.08 -3.50
CA MET A 316 8.69 -0.24 -4.49
C MET A 316 8.31 0.28 -5.87
N LEU A 317 9.32 0.44 -6.72
CA LEU A 317 9.13 0.55 -8.16
C LEU A 317 9.51 -0.79 -8.79
N SER A 318 8.57 -1.38 -9.53
CA SER A 318 8.77 -2.58 -10.34
C SER A 318 8.70 -2.24 -11.82
N ALA A 319 9.31 -3.06 -12.65
CA ALA A 319 9.33 -2.91 -14.10
C ALA A 319 8.58 -4.04 -14.79
N TYR A 320 7.98 -3.74 -15.94
CA TYR A 320 7.33 -4.75 -16.78
C TYR A 320 8.36 -5.57 -17.56
N LYS A 321 8.23 -6.89 -17.49
CA LYS A 321 9.19 -7.82 -18.09
C LYS A 321 9.37 -7.67 -19.61
N ARG A 322 8.30 -7.26 -20.32
CA ARG A 322 8.31 -7.11 -21.78
C ARG A 322 8.40 -5.66 -22.24
N THR A 323 8.88 -4.75 -21.37
CA THR A 323 9.17 -3.38 -21.81
C THR A 323 10.21 -3.40 -22.92
N GLU A 324 10.01 -2.57 -23.93
CA GLU A 324 10.97 -2.39 -25.03
C GLU A 324 12.14 -1.48 -24.60
N HIS A 325 12.06 -0.87 -23.40
CA HIS A 325 12.97 0.15 -22.89
C HIS A 325 13.55 -0.18 -21.50
N PRO A 326 14.10 -1.40 -21.28
CA PRO A 326 14.55 -1.83 -19.96
C PRO A 326 15.66 -0.96 -19.37
N LYS A 327 16.52 -0.39 -20.21
CA LYS A 327 17.58 0.54 -19.80
C LYS A 327 17.00 1.85 -19.29
N GLU A 328 16.12 2.48 -20.05
CA GLU A 328 15.50 3.76 -19.71
C GLU A 328 14.61 3.65 -18.48
N VAL A 329 13.94 2.52 -18.33
CA VAL A 329 13.18 2.15 -17.13
C VAL A 329 14.09 2.07 -15.91
N ALA A 330 15.22 1.38 -16.01
CA ALA A 330 16.19 1.26 -14.93
C ALA A 330 16.80 2.63 -14.56
N GLN A 331 17.16 3.45 -15.54
CA GLN A 331 17.65 4.82 -15.31
C GLN A 331 16.61 5.71 -14.64
N PHE A 332 15.33 5.53 -14.96
CA PHE A 332 14.25 6.25 -14.27
C PHE A 332 14.10 5.79 -12.82
N ILE A 333 14.14 4.50 -12.56
CA ILE A 333 14.08 3.94 -11.19
C ILE A 333 15.29 4.42 -10.39
N ASP A 334 16.51 4.34 -10.95
CA ASP A 334 17.74 4.82 -10.31
C ASP A 334 17.63 6.29 -9.92
N PHE A 335 17.16 7.14 -10.85
CA PHE A 335 16.94 8.56 -10.60
C PHE A 335 15.95 8.77 -9.44
N MET A 336 14.84 8.02 -9.43
CA MET A 336 13.80 8.17 -8.42
C MET A 336 14.23 7.80 -7.00
N VAL A 337 15.30 7.00 -6.83
CA VAL A 337 15.79 6.55 -5.51
C VAL A 337 17.13 7.15 -5.11
N HIS A 338 17.91 7.71 -6.07
CA HIS A 338 19.23 8.23 -5.75
C HIS A 338 19.38 9.73 -5.92
N ASP A 339 18.56 10.38 -6.80
CA ASP A 339 18.72 11.82 -7.03
C ASP A 339 18.26 12.62 -5.81
N PRO A 340 19.14 13.47 -5.21
CA PRO A 340 18.80 14.24 -4.01
C PRO A 340 17.63 15.21 -4.18
N GLU A 341 17.42 15.74 -5.39
CA GLU A 341 16.33 16.68 -5.66
C GLU A 341 14.96 15.99 -5.61
N VAL A 342 14.91 14.68 -5.93
CA VAL A 342 13.68 13.88 -5.75
C VAL A 342 13.26 13.87 -4.28
N ALA A 343 14.19 13.67 -3.34
CA ALA A 343 13.87 13.68 -1.92
C ALA A 343 13.35 15.04 -1.44
N LYS A 344 13.91 16.13 -1.92
CA LYS A 344 13.43 17.49 -1.58
C LYS A 344 12.02 17.77 -2.05
N ILE A 345 11.62 17.21 -3.20
CA ILE A 345 10.27 17.36 -3.77
C ILE A 345 9.28 16.42 -3.11
N MET A 346 9.66 15.15 -2.96
CA MET A 346 8.78 14.12 -2.42
C MET A 346 8.59 14.26 -0.90
N GLY A 347 9.61 14.74 -0.17
CA GLY A 347 9.61 14.68 1.28
C GLY A 347 9.40 13.24 1.75
N TYR A 348 8.56 13.04 2.76
CA TYR A 348 8.19 11.72 3.28
C TYR A 348 6.82 11.23 2.79
N ASP A 349 6.36 11.73 1.64
CA ASP A 349 5.06 11.32 1.08
C ASP A 349 4.95 9.81 0.81
N ARG A 350 6.07 9.16 0.47
CA ARG A 350 6.16 7.71 0.28
C ARG A 350 6.81 6.96 1.45
N GLY A 351 7.12 7.67 2.53
CA GLY A 351 7.91 7.20 3.65
C GLY A 351 9.28 7.86 3.71
N VAL A 352 10.10 7.47 4.67
CA VAL A 352 11.47 7.97 4.82
C VAL A 352 12.31 7.48 3.62
N PRO A 353 13.12 8.35 2.98
CA PRO A 353 13.93 7.94 1.84
C PRO A 353 14.80 6.71 2.13
N THR A 354 14.82 5.77 1.19
CA THR A 354 15.48 4.48 1.37
C THR A 354 16.99 4.52 1.13
N THR A 355 17.49 5.53 0.40
CA THR A 355 18.93 5.70 0.18
C THR A 355 19.52 6.78 1.09
N GLN A 356 20.78 6.60 1.52
CA GLN A 356 21.47 7.55 2.40
C GLN A 356 21.60 8.92 1.73
N ALA A 357 21.88 8.97 0.42
CA ALA A 357 21.99 10.21 -0.32
C ALA A 357 20.71 11.04 -0.28
N GLN A 358 19.55 10.44 -0.52
CA GLN A 358 18.26 11.12 -0.42
C GLN A 358 17.90 11.48 1.02
N TYR A 359 18.16 10.59 1.98
CA TYR A 359 17.93 10.85 3.38
C TYR A 359 18.73 12.06 3.88
N ASP A 360 20.01 12.18 3.49
CA ASP A 360 20.86 13.32 3.85
C ASP A 360 20.45 14.61 3.14
N ALA A 361 19.94 14.52 1.93
CA ALA A 361 19.52 15.68 1.12
C ALA A 361 18.22 16.32 1.62
N TYR A 362 17.31 15.55 2.19
CA TYR A 362 16.06 16.05 2.76
C TYR A 362 16.09 15.96 4.28
N ARG A 363 16.28 17.11 4.92
CA ARG A 363 16.12 17.26 6.37
C ARG A 363 14.76 17.90 6.64
N PRO A 364 13.80 17.16 7.20
CA PRO A 364 12.48 17.71 7.46
C PRO A 364 12.56 18.90 8.42
N THR A 365 11.85 19.96 8.11
CA THR A 365 11.74 21.13 8.97
C THR A 365 10.46 21.12 9.80
N ASP A 366 9.44 20.46 9.29
CA ASP A 366 8.16 20.34 9.98
C ASP A 366 8.22 19.27 11.09
N PRO A 367 7.44 19.47 12.19
CA PRO A 367 7.50 18.58 13.34
C PRO A 367 7.06 17.14 13.06
N VAL A 368 6.15 16.93 12.10
CA VAL A 368 5.58 15.61 11.82
C VAL A 368 6.60 14.72 11.13
N ASN A 369 7.21 15.21 10.05
CA ASN A 369 8.25 14.44 9.35
C ASN A 369 9.50 14.25 10.20
N LYS A 370 9.84 15.23 11.08
CA LYS A 370 10.89 15.03 12.11
C LYS A 370 10.57 13.88 13.06
N ALA A 371 9.32 13.77 13.51
CA ALA A 371 8.91 12.69 14.40
C ALA A 371 8.95 11.32 13.71
N ILE A 372 8.56 11.25 12.43
CA ILE A 372 8.64 10.03 11.62
C ILE A 372 10.10 9.57 11.47
N ALA A 373 10.99 10.50 11.07
CA ALA A 373 12.42 10.18 10.96
C ALA A 373 13.01 9.68 12.28
N ALA A 374 12.76 10.39 13.36
CA ALA A 374 13.26 10.03 14.69
C ALA A 374 12.69 8.68 15.16
N TYR A 375 11.46 8.35 14.82
CA TYR A 375 10.85 7.08 15.14
C TYR A 375 11.56 5.92 14.42
N GLU A 376 11.74 5.99 13.09
CA GLU A 376 12.46 4.96 12.35
C GLU A 376 13.94 4.87 12.80
N GLU A 377 14.61 6.01 13.02
CA GLU A 377 15.99 6.03 13.54
C GLU A 377 16.09 5.31 14.88
N SER A 378 15.14 5.54 15.79
CA SER A 378 15.13 4.86 17.10
C SER A 378 15.02 3.34 16.97
N LEU A 379 14.30 2.83 15.96
CA LEU A 379 14.20 1.39 15.70
C LEU A 379 15.51 0.82 15.12
N VAL A 380 16.16 1.57 14.24
CA VAL A 380 17.45 1.18 13.66
C VAL A 380 18.54 1.17 14.75
N GLU A 381 18.63 2.24 15.56
CA GLU A 381 19.60 2.37 16.64
C GLU A 381 19.41 1.32 17.75
N ALA A 382 18.17 0.98 18.07
CA ALA A 382 17.85 -0.07 19.03
C ALA A 382 18.18 -1.48 18.51
N GLY A 383 18.43 -1.66 17.20
CA GLY A 383 18.71 -2.96 16.59
C GLY A 383 17.54 -3.94 16.69
N VAL A 384 16.31 -3.44 16.75
CA VAL A 384 15.09 -4.26 16.95
C VAL A 384 14.43 -4.69 15.66
N LEU A 385 14.92 -4.24 14.50
CA LEU A 385 14.32 -4.52 13.19
C LEU A 385 14.57 -5.97 12.76
N GLU A 386 13.51 -6.64 12.35
CA GLU A 386 13.54 -7.98 11.79
C GLU A 386 13.44 -7.94 10.26
N GLN A 387 13.91 -8.99 9.60
CA GLN A 387 13.70 -9.15 8.17
C GLN A 387 12.26 -9.58 7.90
N ILE A 388 11.67 -9.00 6.86
CA ILE A 388 10.37 -9.45 6.36
C ILE A 388 10.57 -10.52 5.29
N THR A 389 9.83 -11.62 5.40
CA THR A 389 9.78 -12.64 4.36
C THR A 389 8.84 -12.19 3.24
N PRO A 390 9.23 -12.30 1.97
CA PRO A 390 8.32 -12.05 0.86
C PRO A 390 7.03 -12.85 1.00
N HIS A 391 5.90 -12.18 0.84
CA HIS A 391 4.60 -12.83 1.01
C HIS A 391 4.35 -13.89 -0.07
N PRO A 392 3.69 -15.01 0.25
CA PRO A 392 3.35 -16.05 -0.71
C PRO A 392 2.33 -15.55 -1.75
N ASN A 393 2.13 -16.33 -2.82
CA ASN A 393 1.03 -16.09 -3.75
C ASN A 393 -0.30 -16.16 -3.02
N GLY A 394 -1.27 -15.30 -3.34
CA GLY A 394 -2.55 -15.22 -2.63
C GLY A 394 -2.57 -14.40 -1.34
N ALA A 395 -1.43 -13.84 -0.91
CA ALA A 395 -1.35 -13.00 0.30
C ALA A 395 -2.27 -11.77 0.24
N ASP A 396 -2.42 -11.17 -0.92
CA ASP A 396 -3.33 -10.03 -1.13
C ASP A 396 -4.81 -10.40 -0.89
N ILE A 397 -5.19 -11.64 -1.18
CA ILE A 397 -6.53 -12.15 -0.90
C ILE A 397 -6.69 -12.40 0.60
N CYS A 398 -5.67 -12.95 1.25
CA CYS A 398 -5.67 -13.16 2.71
C CYS A 398 -5.77 -11.82 3.46
N GLU A 399 -5.03 -10.78 3.04
CA GLU A 399 -5.11 -9.45 3.64
C GLU A 399 -6.53 -8.85 3.51
N ALA A 400 -7.12 -8.93 2.32
CA ALA A 400 -8.48 -8.45 2.10
C ALA A 400 -9.52 -9.23 2.92
N ALA A 401 -9.37 -10.55 3.06
CA ALA A 401 -10.21 -11.40 3.87
C ALA A 401 -10.08 -11.07 5.36
N PHE A 402 -8.84 -10.89 5.85
CA PHE A 402 -8.56 -10.55 7.24
C PHE A 402 -9.27 -9.26 7.66
N LEU A 403 -9.11 -8.19 6.87
CA LEU A 403 -9.76 -6.91 7.13
C LEU A 403 -11.29 -7.03 7.13
N ARG A 404 -11.87 -7.62 6.09
CA ARG A 404 -13.32 -7.74 5.92
C ARG A 404 -13.96 -8.55 7.05
N ILE A 405 -13.40 -9.72 7.37
CA ILE A 405 -13.94 -10.62 8.40
C ILE A 405 -13.82 -9.98 9.78
N ALA A 406 -12.72 -9.30 10.06
CA ALA A 406 -12.54 -8.56 11.29
C ALA A 406 -13.54 -7.38 11.43
N GLU A 407 -13.86 -6.68 10.34
CA GLU A 407 -14.90 -5.65 10.33
C GLU A 407 -16.31 -6.25 10.62
N GLU A 408 -16.63 -7.40 10.02
CA GLU A 408 -17.88 -8.12 10.28
C GLU A 408 -18.01 -8.52 11.77
N MET A 409 -16.91 -9.01 12.37
CA MET A 409 -16.84 -9.32 13.80
C MET A 409 -17.03 -8.05 14.66
N ALA A 410 -16.35 -6.96 14.34
CA ALA A 410 -16.46 -5.71 15.10
C ALA A 410 -17.87 -5.09 15.01
N LEU A 411 -18.58 -5.30 13.91
CA LEU A 411 -19.97 -4.89 13.72
C LEU A 411 -20.98 -5.82 14.45
N GLY A 412 -20.51 -6.94 15.02
CA GLY A 412 -21.31 -7.92 15.72
C GLY A 412 -22.12 -8.85 14.80
N SER A 413 -21.81 -8.90 13.52
CA SER A 413 -22.46 -9.79 12.54
C SER A 413 -21.83 -11.18 12.48
N ARG A 414 -20.74 -11.41 13.21
CA ARG A 414 -20.00 -12.67 13.25
C ARG A 414 -19.34 -12.86 14.62
N SER A 415 -19.38 -14.09 15.16
CA SER A 415 -18.60 -14.46 16.34
C SER A 415 -17.11 -14.59 16.01
N VAL A 416 -16.26 -14.59 17.04
CA VAL A 416 -14.81 -14.84 16.87
C VAL A 416 -14.56 -16.21 16.24
N GLU A 417 -15.30 -17.23 16.68
CA GLU A 417 -15.17 -18.61 16.22
C GLU A 417 -15.48 -18.75 14.73
N GLU A 418 -16.64 -18.20 14.29
CA GLU A 418 -17.02 -18.14 12.88
C GLU A 418 -16.05 -17.31 12.02
N ALA A 419 -15.52 -16.23 12.57
CA ALA A 419 -14.55 -15.38 11.89
C ALA A 419 -13.23 -16.12 11.64
N VAL A 420 -12.71 -16.84 12.63
CA VAL A 420 -11.48 -17.63 12.53
C VAL A 420 -11.65 -18.75 11.50
N GLU A 421 -12.72 -19.55 11.60
CA GLU A 421 -13.01 -20.63 10.64
C GLU A 421 -13.08 -20.12 9.21
N GLN A 422 -13.78 -19.01 8.99
CA GLN A 422 -13.91 -18.42 7.66
C GLN A 422 -12.58 -17.92 7.13
N PHE A 423 -11.80 -17.22 7.97
CA PHE A 423 -10.49 -16.72 7.55
C PHE A 423 -9.56 -17.86 7.11
N PHE A 424 -9.47 -18.93 7.90
CA PHE A 424 -8.63 -20.08 7.54
C PHE A 424 -9.13 -20.81 6.29
N THR A 425 -10.44 -20.93 6.09
CA THR A 425 -11.03 -21.52 4.87
C THR A 425 -10.68 -20.70 3.62
N GLU A 426 -10.87 -19.38 3.68
CA GLU A 426 -10.56 -18.50 2.55
C GLU A 426 -9.05 -18.44 2.27
N SER A 427 -8.25 -18.34 3.32
CA SER A 427 -6.78 -18.30 3.19
C SER A 427 -6.22 -19.59 2.62
N LYS A 428 -6.71 -20.76 3.04
CA LYS A 428 -6.31 -22.04 2.48
C LYS A 428 -6.58 -22.09 0.97
N THR A 429 -7.72 -21.59 0.53
CA THR A 429 -8.08 -21.53 -0.89
C THR A 429 -7.18 -20.57 -1.65
N ALA A 430 -6.93 -19.38 -1.09
CA ALA A 430 -6.12 -18.34 -1.71
C ALA A 430 -4.64 -18.74 -1.88
N LEU A 431 -4.09 -19.45 -0.88
CA LEU A 431 -2.68 -19.84 -0.84
C LEU A 431 -2.41 -21.14 -1.62
N ALA A 432 -3.43 -21.92 -1.99
CA ALA A 432 -3.30 -23.13 -2.80
C ALA A 432 -3.23 -22.86 -4.32
N GLY A 433 -3.51 -21.65 -4.78
CA GLY A 433 -3.49 -21.21 -6.20
C GLY A 433 -2.32 -20.35 -6.51
#